data_deadb531c7f25f2d5a008e0c9005c4f8
#
_entry.id   deadb531c7f25f2d5a008e0c9005c4f8
#
_cell.length_a   1.000
_cell.length_b   1.000
_cell.length_c   1.000
_cell.angle_alpha   90.00
_cell.angle_beta   90.00
_cell.angle_gamma   90.00
#
_symmetry.space_group_name_H-M   'P 1'
#
loop_
_entity.id
_entity.type
_entity.pdbx_description
1 polymer ?
#
loop_
_entity_poly.entity_id
_entity_poly.type
_entity_poly.pdbx_seq_one_letter_code
_entity_poly.pdbx_strand_id
1 'polypeptide(L)'
;MTWFFVFSSAHSEVMGVDMKAGETKKLEQAEIKKGDTQWTMGIGLGVFDYHLYPGAKKTNRLIFPAPYFTYRSPKFEVDRGIKSFIYNSETIIIDLSADFGFPVDSDETLARKGMPDLDFVLQLGPSLEFLLNDKNKNYFDARFEIPVRIAIAVDLGSVDNIGYLVEPRFTLKHQRLANTGLSHKATFGLKFATQEFHAYYYDVEPEFATATRAEYKSDAGFGGSFVNYRLSYKTNDFVYWAFVRYQSLRGAEFEDSPLVLQNDYYFLGVGFAWIFAQSL
;
A
#
# COMPACT_ATOMS: atom_id res chain seq x y z
N MET A 1 -11.57 -12.41 -15.46
CA MET A 1 -10.77 -12.51 -14.23
C MET A 1 -9.63 -11.50 -14.35
N THR A 2 -9.93 -10.23 -14.10
CA THR A 2 -9.01 -9.12 -14.36
C THR A 2 -8.58 -8.57 -13.00
N TRP A 3 -7.36 -8.92 -12.57
CA TRP A 3 -6.80 -8.50 -11.29
C TRP A 3 -6.14 -7.14 -11.45
N PHE A 4 -6.69 -6.13 -10.82
CA PHE A 4 -6.05 -4.82 -10.67
C PHE A 4 -5.29 -4.77 -9.35
N PHE A 5 -3.97 -4.58 -9.42
CA PHE A 5 -3.14 -4.31 -8.24
C PHE A 5 -3.11 -2.82 -7.97
N VAL A 6 -3.51 -2.46 -6.78
CA VAL A 6 -3.36 -1.11 -6.27
C VAL A 6 -2.33 -1.09 -5.15
N PHE A 7 -1.12 -0.64 -5.42
CA PHE A 7 -0.10 -0.41 -4.41
C PHE A 7 -0.08 1.06 -4.00
N SER A 8 -0.10 1.31 -2.70
CA SER A 8 0.01 2.65 -2.11
C SER A 8 1.26 3.39 -2.57
N SER A 9 1.03 4.55 -3.11
CA SER A 9 1.90 5.67 -3.50
C SER A 9 3.40 5.61 -3.19
N ALA A 10 4.23 5.62 -4.23
CA ALA A 10 5.59 6.13 -4.17
C ALA A 10 5.84 7.07 -5.36
N HIS A 11 6.25 8.30 -5.08
CA HIS A 11 6.75 9.22 -6.11
C HIS A 11 8.06 8.68 -6.68
N SER A 12 8.20 8.66 -7.99
CA SER A 12 9.50 8.56 -8.64
C SER A 12 9.82 9.93 -9.28
N GLU A 13 10.93 10.52 -8.89
CA GLU A 13 11.51 11.68 -9.58
C GLU A 13 12.42 11.22 -10.70
N VAL A 14 12.44 12.00 -11.75
CA VAL A 14 13.30 11.87 -12.94
C VAL A 14 14.76 12.00 -12.52
N MET A 15 15.59 11.03 -12.89
CA MET A 15 17.03 11.06 -12.68
C MET A 15 17.72 11.93 -13.72
N GLY A 16 18.44 12.96 -13.25
CA GLY A 16 19.55 13.56 -13.98
C GLY A 16 20.80 12.67 -13.78
N VAL A 17 21.36 12.15 -14.85
CA VAL A 17 22.63 11.41 -14.83
C VAL A 17 23.76 12.43 -14.97
N ASP A 18 24.53 12.62 -13.91
CA ASP A 18 25.77 13.39 -13.95
C ASP A 18 26.94 12.43 -14.23
N MET A 19 27.38 12.35 -15.47
CA MET A 19 28.61 11.65 -15.84
C MET A 19 29.80 12.61 -15.82
N LYS A 20 30.85 12.21 -15.08
CA LYS A 20 32.13 12.89 -15.00
C LYS A 20 32.74 13.12 -16.38
N ALA A 21 33.35 14.28 -16.50
CA ALA A 21 34.09 14.79 -17.63
C ALA A 21 35.03 13.78 -18.31
N GLY A 22 34.81 13.59 -19.60
CA GLY A 22 35.69 12.85 -20.50
C GLY A 22 34.94 12.34 -21.72
N GLU A 23 34.37 13.19 -22.48
CA GLU A 23 33.79 13.16 -23.81
C GLU A 23 32.39 13.82 -23.82
N THR A 24 32.43 15.09 -24.17
CA THR A 24 31.26 15.92 -24.41
C THR A 24 30.48 15.41 -25.61
N LYS A 25 29.60 14.44 -25.43
CA LYS A 25 28.30 14.47 -26.08
C LYS A 25 27.34 15.08 -25.08
N LYS A 26 26.96 16.33 -25.32
CA LYS A 26 25.76 16.94 -24.78
C LYS A 26 24.58 15.98 -25.07
N LEU A 27 24.31 15.09 -24.15
CA LEU A 27 22.94 14.68 -23.95
C LEU A 27 22.28 15.94 -23.38
N GLU A 28 21.59 16.70 -24.24
CA GLU A 28 20.70 17.74 -23.82
C GLU A 28 19.89 17.12 -22.68
N GLN A 29 19.99 17.72 -21.49
CA GLN A 29 18.97 17.56 -20.47
C GLN A 29 17.68 17.92 -21.19
N ALA A 30 16.92 16.90 -21.58
CA ALA A 30 15.57 17.11 -22.04
C ALA A 30 14.86 17.69 -20.80
N GLU A 31 14.77 19.01 -20.73
CA GLU A 31 13.77 19.67 -19.90
C GLU A 31 12.47 18.95 -20.24
N ILE A 32 11.95 18.16 -19.29
CA ILE A 32 10.64 17.55 -19.45
C ILE A 32 9.69 18.70 -19.63
N LYS A 33 9.35 18.98 -20.88
CA LYS A 33 8.37 20.00 -21.20
C LYS A 33 7.12 19.63 -20.42
N LYS A 34 6.58 20.62 -19.72
CA LYS A 34 5.34 20.52 -18.96
C LYS A 34 4.22 20.02 -19.90
N GLY A 35 4.09 18.69 -20.06
CA GLY A 35 3.18 18.08 -21.03
C GLY A 35 3.60 16.69 -21.56
N ASP A 36 4.85 16.27 -21.37
CA ASP A 36 5.31 14.98 -21.88
C ASP A 36 4.74 13.81 -21.08
N THR A 37 4.18 12.85 -21.81
CA THR A 37 3.66 11.61 -21.24
C THR A 37 4.76 10.57 -21.25
N GLN A 38 5.04 9.98 -20.09
CA GLN A 38 6.00 8.89 -19.93
C GLN A 38 5.28 7.61 -19.54
N TRP A 39 5.68 6.50 -20.11
CA TRP A 39 5.16 5.19 -19.73
C TRP A 39 6.24 4.12 -19.80
N THR A 40 6.06 3.07 -19.00
CA THR A 40 6.93 1.90 -18.95
C THR A 40 6.05 0.67 -18.83
N MET A 41 6.38 -0.38 -19.60
CA MET A 41 5.69 -1.67 -19.55
C MET A 41 6.68 -2.79 -19.26
N GLY A 42 6.23 -3.76 -18.48
CA GLY A 42 7.05 -4.89 -18.07
C GLY A 42 6.20 -6.05 -17.57
N ILE A 43 6.86 -7.11 -17.18
CA ILE A 43 6.28 -8.24 -16.47
C ILE A 43 7.13 -8.55 -15.22
N GLY A 44 6.47 -8.83 -14.12
CA GLY A 44 7.13 -9.06 -12.84
C GLY A 44 6.69 -10.35 -12.17
N LEU A 45 7.46 -10.72 -11.17
CA LEU A 45 7.13 -11.79 -10.22
C LEU A 45 7.33 -11.26 -8.80
N GLY A 46 6.32 -11.46 -7.96
CA GLY A 46 6.38 -11.15 -6.53
C GLY A 46 6.12 -12.36 -5.67
N VAL A 47 6.76 -12.41 -4.51
CA VAL A 47 6.50 -13.37 -3.45
C VAL A 47 6.12 -12.59 -2.21
N PHE A 48 5.00 -12.96 -1.61
CA PHE A 48 4.42 -12.31 -0.44
C PHE A 48 4.19 -13.33 0.65
N ASP A 49 4.62 -13.01 1.88
CA ASP A 49 4.28 -13.74 3.11
C ASP A 49 3.41 -12.83 3.97
N TYR A 50 2.22 -13.29 4.32
CA TYR A 50 1.25 -12.49 5.08
C TYR A 50 0.39 -13.34 6.00
N HIS A 51 -0.17 -12.73 7.04
CA HIS A 51 -1.17 -13.35 7.90
C HIS A 51 -2.53 -13.31 7.20
N LEU A 52 -3.36 -14.36 7.35
CA LEU A 52 -4.64 -14.48 6.65
C LEU A 52 -5.53 -13.24 6.85
N TYR A 53 -5.60 -12.74 8.09
CA TYR A 53 -6.21 -11.45 8.42
C TYR A 53 -5.42 -10.80 9.57
N PRO A 54 -5.60 -9.50 9.85
CA PRO A 54 -4.92 -8.84 10.96
C PRO A 54 -5.26 -9.49 12.30
N GLY A 55 -4.25 -9.99 13.03
CA GLY A 55 -4.44 -10.76 14.28
C GLY A 55 -4.47 -12.27 14.14
N ALA A 56 -4.52 -12.82 12.91
CA ALA A 56 -4.41 -14.26 12.69
C ALA A 56 -2.99 -14.77 12.97
N LYS A 57 -2.87 -15.97 13.56
CA LYS A 57 -1.57 -16.66 13.69
C LYS A 57 -1.15 -17.36 12.41
N LYS A 58 -2.13 -17.83 11.61
CA LYS A 58 -1.85 -18.53 10.35
C LYS A 58 -1.35 -17.55 9.30
N THR A 59 -0.26 -17.91 8.64
CA THR A 59 0.32 -17.20 7.51
C THR A 59 0.02 -17.91 6.20
N ASN A 60 0.03 -17.15 5.10
CA ASN A 60 -0.05 -17.67 3.75
C ASN A 60 1.08 -17.08 2.90
N ARG A 61 1.44 -17.81 1.85
CA ARG A 61 2.42 -17.38 0.85
C ARG A 61 1.77 -17.30 -0.52
N LEU A 62 1.87 -16.12 -1.14
CA LEU A 62 1.41 -15.88 -2.49
C LEU A 62 2.59 -15.64 -3.42
N ILE A 63 2.68 -16.42 -4.50
CA ILE A 63 3.58 -16.16 -5.62
C ILE A 63 2.71 -15.60 -6.75
N PHE A 64 3.02 -14.38 -7.16
CA PHE A 64 2.16 -13.65 -8.07
C PHE A 64 2.93 -13.08 -9.27
N PRO A 65 2.64 -13.56 -10.50
CA PRO A 65 3.06 -12.91 -11.73
C PRO A 65 2.18 -11.67 -11.96
N ALA A 66 2.80 -10.50 -12.11
CA ALA A 66 2.10 -9.24 -12.28
C ALA A 66 2.58 -8.48 -13.52
N PRO A 67 1.68 -7.84 -14.29
CA PRO A 67 2.09 -6.84 -15.23
C PRO A 67 2.71 -5.65 -14.46
N TYR A 68 3.84 -5.16 -14.97
CA TYR A 68 4.44 -3.92 -14.50
C TYR A 68 4.08 -2.82 -15.49
N PHE A 69 3.41 -1.79 -15.00
CA PHE A 69 3.03 -0.67 -15.82
C PHE A 69 3.21 0.63 -15.03
N THR A 70 3.91 1.58 -15.61
CA THR A 70 3.95 2.95 -15.10
C THR A 70 3.49 3.91 -16.19
N TYR A 71 2.78 4.94 -15.79
CA TYR A 71 2.33 6.01 -16.67
C TYR A 71 2.39 7.33 -15.91
N ARG A 72 2.94 8.35 -16.52
CA ARG A 72 3.01 9.68 -15.93
C ARG A 72 2.58 10.71 -16.94
N SER A 73 1.65 11.56 -16.55
CA SER A 73 1.23 12.75 -17.26
C SER A 73 1.02 13.90 -16.25
N PRO A 74 0.83 15.14 -16.68
CA PRO A 74 0.61 16.27 -15.76
C PRO A 74 -0.58 16.14 -14.81
N LYS A 75 -1.56 15.31 -15.17
CA LYS A 75 -2.81 15.14 -14.40
C LYS A 75 -2.98 13.75 -13.79
N PHE A 76 -2.21 12.78 -14.25
CA PHE A 76 -2.42 11.38 -13.89
C PHE A 76 -1.10 10.63 -13.82
N GLU A 77 -0.89 9.88 -12.75
CA GLU A 77 0.28 9.05 -12.56
C GLU A 77 -0.15 7.64 -12.14
N VAL A 78 0.38 6.64 -12.84
CA VAL A 78 0.34 5.23 -12.46
C VAL A 78 1.77 4.79 -12.24
N ASP A 79 2.20 4.70 -10.99
CA ASP A 79 3.48 4.11 -10.60
C ASP A 79 3.24 3.36 -9.30
N ARG A 80 3.04 2.04 -9.39
CA ARG A 80 2.75 1.19 -8.24
C ARG A 80 1.52 1.65 -7.41
N GLY A 81 0.52 2.21 -8.09
CA GLY A 81 -0.72 2.77 -7.60
C GLY A 81 -1.29 3.76 -8.61
N ILE A 82 -2.57 4.01 -8.54
CA ILE A 82 -3.21 5.06 -9.35
C ILE A 82 -3.23 6.32 -8.50
N LYS A 83 -2.45 7.34 -8.92
CA LYS A 83 -2.56 8.70 -8.38
C LYS A 83 -3.28 9.56 -9.39
N SER A 84 -4.45 10.01 -9.03
CA SER A 84 -5.14 11.09 -9.74
C SER A 84 -5.00 12.34 -8.89
N PHE A 85 -4.18 13.28 -9.33
CA PHE A 85 -4.01 14.56 -8.63
C PHE A 85 -5.28 15.39 -8.78
N ILE A 86 -6.04 15.49 -7.70
CA ILE A 86 -7.21 16.37 -7.60
C ILE A 86 -6.72 17.80 -7.41
N TYR A 87 -5.68 17.98 -6.59
CA TYR A 87 -5.02 19.26 -6.33
C TYR A 87 -3.55 19.02 -6.02
N ASN A 88 -2.66 19.85 -6.56
CA ASN A 88 -1.22 19.75 -6.35
C ASN A 88 -0.61 21.16 -6.22
N SER A 89 -0.06 21.47 -5.06
CA SER A 89 0.70 22.67 -4.77
C SER A 89 2.08 22.34 -4.18
N GLU A 90 2.87 23.35 -3.88
CA GLU A 90 4.19 23.17 -3.26
C GLU A 90 4.14 22.60 -1.83
N THR A 91 3.00 22.73 -1.14
CA THR A 91 2.84 22.36 0.27
C THR A 91 1.75 21.32 0.51
N ILE A 92 0.74 21.25 -0.37
CA ILE A 92 -0.44 20.39 -0.19
C ILE A 92 -0.73 19.65 -1.50
N ILE A 93 -0.97 18.35 -1.37
CA ILE A 93 -1.43 17.48 -2.45
C ILE A 93 -2.74 16.83 -2.00
N ILE A 94 -3.74 16.79 -2.87
CA ILE A 94 -4.93 15.95 -2.70
C ILE A 94 -4.93 14.94 -3.83
N ASP A 95 -4.85 13.68 -3.49
CA ASP A 95 -4.84 12.56 -4.44
C ASP A 95 -5.84 11.46 -4.06
N LEU A 96 -5.93 10.43 -4.89
CA LEU A 96 -6.71 9.23 -4.62
C LEU A 96 -5.81 8.20 -3.94
N SER A 97 -6.24 7.69 -2.79
CA SER A 97 -5.61 6.59 -2.06
C SER A 97 -6.41 5.31 -2.25
N ALA A 98 -5.71 4.20 -2.42
CA ALA A 98 -6.31 2.88 -2.47
C ALA A 98 -5.47 1.86 -1.69
N ASP A 99 -6.15 0.84 -1.11
CA ASP A 99 -5.55 -0.31 -0.44
C ASP A 99 -6.47 -1.53 -0.62
N PHE A 100 -6.02 -2.73 -0.27
CA PHE A 100 -6.82 -3.93 -0.42
C PHE A 100 -6.52 -4.96 0.67
N GLY A 101 -7.51 -5.85 0.93
CA GLY A 101 -7.39 -7.04 1.75
C GLY A 101 -7.62 -8.30 0.92
N PHE A 102 -6.84 -9.35 1.18
CA PHE A 102 -7.03 -10.64 0.52
C PHE A 102 -8.26 -11.35 1.08
N PRO A 103 -8.96 -12.15 0.24
CA PRO A 103 -10.02 -13.02 0.73
C PRO A 103 -9.45 -14.12 1.63
N VAL A 104 -10.24 -14.57 2.59
CA VAL A 104 -9.86 -15.60 3.58
C VAL A 104 -10.96 -16.62 3.67
N ASP A 105 -10.62 -17.88 3.38
CA ASP A 105 -11.45 -19.02 3.73
C ASP A 105 -11.40 -19.21 5.26
N SER A 106 -12.55 -19.01 5.91
CA SER A 106 -12.66 -19.06 7.37
C SER A 106 -12.37 -20.45 7.94
N ASP A 107 -12.57 -21.51 7.16
CA ASP A 107 -12.25 -22.89 7.57
C ASP A 107 -10.74 -23.17 7.61
N GLU A 108 -9.94 -22.30 6.98
CA GLU A 108 -8.48 -22.40 7.05
C GLU A 108 -7.89 -22.02 8.42
N THR A 109 -8.65 -21.41 9.32
CA THR A 109 -8.19 -21.02 10.64
C THR A 109 -9.16 -21.46 11.75
N LEU A 110 -8.62 -22.05 12.83
CA LEU A 110 -9.45 -22.48 13.95
C LEU A 110 -10.24 -21.36 14.60
N ALA A 111 -9.71 -20.13 14.58
CA ALA A 111 -10.37 -18.96 15.17
C ALA A 111 -11.68 -18.61 14.44
N ARG A 112 -11.75 -18.78 13.11
CA ARG A 112 -12.92 -18.41 12.31
C ARG A 112 -13.72 -19.61 11.79
N LYS A 113 -13.32 -20.83 12.13
CA LYS A 113 -13.94 -22.05 11.60
C LYS A 113 -15.46 -22.04 11.75
N GLY A 114 -16.17 -22.25 10.63
CA GLY A 114 -17.63 -22.21 10.56
C GLY A 114 -18.26 -20.82 10.57
N MET A 115 -17.46 -19.76 10.52
CA MET A 115 -17.93 -18.38 10.27
C MET A 115 -17.93 -18.10 8.76
N PRO A 116 -18.64 -17.04 8.31
CA PRO A 116 -18.54 -16.57 6.93
C PRO A 116 -17.10 -16.26 6.52
N ASP A 117 -16.77 -16.49 5.27
CA ASP A 117 -15.48 -16.12 4.69
C ASP A 117 -15.30 -14.61 4.68
N LEU A 118 -14.05 -14.17 4.62
CA LEU A 118 -13.74 -12.77 4.35
C LEU A 118 -13.50 -12.61 2.85
N ASP A 119 -14.24 -11.71 2.24
CA ASP A 119 -14.16 -11.39 0.83
C ASP A 119 -12.89 -10.60 0.47
N PHE A 120 -12.68 -10.39 -0.82
CA PHE A 120 -11.71 -9.40 -1.27
C PHE A 120 -12.19 -7.99 -0.85
N VAL A 121 -11.39 -7.30 -0.05
CA VAL A 121 -11.71 -5.94 0.41
C VAL A 121 -10.94 -4.91 -0.42
N LEU A 122 -11.68 -3.99 -1.03
CA LEU A 122 -11.12 -2.82 -1.70
C LEU A 122 -11.37 -1.58 -0.85
N GLN A 123 -10.33 -0.81 -0.61
CA GLN A 123 -10.40 0.46 0.13
C GLN A 123 -10.02 1.59 -0.81
N LEU A 124 -10.91 2.58 -0.98
CA LEU A 124 -10.72 3.70 -1.90
C LEU A 124 -11.16 5.02 -1.26
N GLY A 125 -10.44 6.10 -1.55
CA GLY A 125 -10.85 7.41 -1.10
C GLY A 125 -9.78 8.47 -1.25
N PRO A 126 -10.07 9.73 -0.94
CA PRO A 126 -9.13 10.83 -1.00
C PRO A 126 -8.02 10.70 0.05
N SER A 127 -6.85 11.24 -0.27
CA SER A 127 -5.75 11.44 0.65
C SER A 127 -5.30 12.88 0.62
N LEU A 128 -5.17 13.49 1.78
CA LEU A 128 -4.58 14.82 1.97
C LEU A 128 -3.13 14.63 2.39
N GLU A 129 -2.19 15.14 1.58
CA GLU A 129 -0.75 15.07 1.84
C GLU A 129 -0.20 16.47 2.11
N PHE A 130 0.52 16.64 3.21
CA PHE A 130 1.29 17.84 3.55
C PHE A 130 2.77 17.58 3.28
N LEU A 131 3.37 18.37 2.40
CA LEU A 131 4.81 18.36 2.15
C LEU A 131 5.49 19.12 3.27
N LEU A 132 6.31 18.45 4.09
CA LEU A 132 6.90 19.03 5.29
C LEU A 132 8.25 19.70 5.01
N ASN A 133 8.82 19.48 3.82
CA ASN A 133 10.09 20.06 3.43
C ASN A 133 10.16 20.28 1.91
N ASP A 134 11.07 21.15 1.49
CA ASP A 134 11.38 21.32 0.06
C ASP A 134 12.24 20.15 -0.42
N LYS A 135 11.63 19.27 -1.20
CA LYS A 135 12.26 18.07 -1.76
C LYS A 135 13.47 18.39 -2.66
N ASN A 136 13.54 19.57 -3.26
CA ASN A 136 14.64 19.98 -4.15
C ASN A 136 15.90 20.41 -3.36
N LYS A 137 15.75 20.72 -2.06
CA LYS A 137 16.84 21.18 -1.19
C LYS A 137 17.30 20.15 -0.17
N ASN A 138 16.51 19.12 0.08
CA ASN A 138 16.74 18.16 1.15
C ASN A 138 17.04 16.74 0.62
N TYR A 139 17.75 15.97 1.42
CA TYR A 139 18.02 14.54 1.13
C TYR A 139 16.80 13.64 1.27
N PHE A 140 15.81 14.07 2.05
CA PHE A 140 14.59 13.34 2.34
C PHE A 140 13.38 14.16 1.87
N ASP A 141 12.42 13.48 1.27
CA ASP A 141 11.05 13.93 1.06
C ASP A 141 10.24 13.46 2.28
N ALA A 142 9.84 14.40 3.13
CA ALA A 142 9.07 14.17 4.34
C ALA A 142 7.62 14.62 4.12
N ARG A 143 6.66 13.73 4.43
CA ARG A 143 5.23 13.99 4.24
C ARG A 143 4.43 13.53 5.44
N PHE A 144 3.36 14.28 5.72
CA PHE A 144 2.27 13.82 6.55
C PHE A 144 1.05 13.60 5.65
N GLU A 145 0.48 12.40 5.70
CA GLU A 145 -0.59 11.96 4.80
C GLU A 145 -1.80 11.54 5.64
N ILE A 146 -3.01 11.90 5.22
CA ILE A 146 -4.27 11.53 5.86
C ILE A 146 -5.21 10.93 4.80
N PRO A 147 -5.06 9.65 4.43
CA PRO A 147 -6.02 8.96 3.61
C PRO A 147 -7.32 8.69 4.38
N VAL A 148 -8.45 8.98 3.75
CA VAL A 148 -9.79 8.65 4.21
C VAL A 148 -10.41 7.75 3.17
N ARG A 149 -10.78 6.51 3.53
CA ARG A 149 -11.23 5.51 2.57
C ARG A 149 -12.56 4.88 2.97
N ILE A 150 -13.38 4.58 2.00
CA ILE A 150 -14.47 3.60 2.12
C ILE A 150 -13.86 2.20 1.93
N ALA A 151 -14.32 1.24 2.71
CA ALA A 151 -13.98 -0.16 2.56
C ALA A 151 -15.18 -0.93 1.99
N ILE A 152 -14.92 -1.69 0.95
CA ILE A 152 -15.92 -2.41 0.18
C ILE A 152 -15.48 -3.88 0.10
N ALA A 153 -16.30 -4.80 0.60
CA ALA A 153 -16.14 -6.22 0.40
C ALA A 153 -16.75 -6.61 -0.96
N VAL A 154 -16.05 -7.39 -1.74
CA VAL A 154 -16.42 -7.78 -3.11
C VAL A 154 -16.37 -9.29 -3.24
N ASP A 155 -17.53 -9.90 -3.46
CA ASP A 155 -17.71 -11.31 -3.82
C ASP A 155 -18.30 -11.44 -5.23
N LEU A 156 -18.43 -12.67 -5.74
CA LEU A 156 -18.94 -12.99 -7.08
C LEU A 156 -20.38 -12.50 -7.35
N GLY A 157 -21.15 -12.16 -6.33
CA GLY A 157 -22.54 -11.73 -6.45
C GLY A 157 -22.90 -10.50 -5.65
N SER A 158 -22.01 -9.96 -4.81
CA SER A 158 -22.29 -8.81 -3.95
C SER A 158 -21.15 -7.81 -3.89
N VAL A 159 -21.52 -6.57 -3.57
CA VAL A 159 -20.60 -5.47 -3.30
C VAL A 159 -21.13 -4.75 -2.06
N ASP A 160 -20.50 -4.98 -0.92
CA ASP A 160 -21.00 -4.53 0.37
C ASP A 160 -20.08 -3.47 0.98
N ASN A 161 -20.67 -2.35 1.42
CA ASN A 161 -19.94 -1.35 2.18
C ASN A 161 -19.74 -1.90 3.61
N ILE A 162 -18.47 -2.13 3.99
CA ILE A 162 -18.08 -2.62 5.31
C ILE A 162 -17.52 -1.51 6.20
N GLY A 163 -17.74 -0.24 5.86
CA GLY A 163 -17.37 0.90 6.70
C GLY A 163 -16.32 1.81 6.12
N TYR A 164 -15.75 2.64 6.99
CA TYR A 164 -14.78 3.69 6.64
C TYR A 164 -13.55 3.60 7.53
N LEU A 165 -12.42 4.08 6.99
CA LEU A 165 -11.17 4.14 7.74
C LEU A 165 -10.37 5.40 7.43
N VAL A 166 -9.58 5.82 8.41
CA VAL A 166 -8.63 6.94 8.33
C VAL A 166 -7.28 6.44 8.81
N GLU A 167 -6.22 6.67 8.03
CA GLU A 167 -4.86 6.22 8.36
C GLU A 167 -3.87 7.39 8.36
N PRO A 168 -3.88 8.30 9.36
CA PRO A 168 -2.84 9.34 9.46
C PRO A 168 -1.46 8.69 9.52
N ARG A 169 -0.54 9.14 8.65
CA ARG A 169 0.78 8.54 8.52
C ARG A 169 1.85 9.56 8.18
N PHE A 170 3.05 9.30 8.67
CA PHE A 170 4.25 10.05 8.37
C PHE A 170 5.14 9.22 7.45
N THR A 171 5.58 9.82 6.33
CA THR A 171 6.40 9.17 5.32
C THR A 171 7.72 9.92 5.14
N LEU A 172 8.81 9.16 5.10
CA LEU A 172 10.16 9.61 4.76
C LEU A 172 10.64 8.83 3.55
N LYS A 173 11.02 9.52 2.48
CA LYS A 173 11.63 8.94 1.29
C LYS A 173 13.02 9.54 1.09
N HIS A 174 14.05 8.69 0.98
CA HIS A 174 15.42 9.15 0.71
C HIS A 174 15.61 9.42 -0.77
N GLN A 175 16.03 10.64 -1.14
CA GLN A 175 16.10 11.08 -2.53
C GLN A 175 17.49 10.96 -3.16
N ARG A 176 18.56 11.11 -2.37
CA ARG A 176 19.94 11.17 -2.90
C ARG A 176 20.45 9.86 -3.50
N LEU A 177 19.86 8.73 -3.14
CA LEU A 177 20.19 7.44 -3.74
C LEU A 177 19.50 7.24 -5.10
N ALA A 178 18.66 8.17 -5.53
CA ALA A 178 18.01 8.11 -6.85
C ALA A 178 19.03 8.04 -8.00
N ASN A 179 20.19 8.72 -7.89
CA ASN A 179 21.28 8.62 -8.88
C ASN A 179 21.93 7.24 -8.98
N THR A 180 21.73 6.36 -7.99
CA THR A 180 22.19 4.95 -7.99
C THR A 180 21.09 3.98 -8.39
N GLY A 181 19.87 4.47 -8.70
CA GLY A 181 18.68 3.63 -8.91
C GLY A 181 18.05 3.09 -7.64
N LEU A 182 18.63 3.37 -6.46
CA LEU A 182 18.17 2.88 -5.17
C LEU A 182 17.22 3.89 -4.51
N SER A 183 16.10 3.43 -4.00
CA SER A 183 15.10 4.23 -3.29
C SER A 183 14.68 3.55 -1.99
N HIS A 184 14.65 4.32 -0.90
CA HIS A 184 14.18 3.89 0.41
C HIS A 184 12.96 4.73 0.80
N LYS A 185 11.94 4.06 1.33
CA LYS A 185 10.77 4.71 1.89
C LYS A 185 10.43 4.07 3.24
N ALA A 186 10.35 4.88 4.29
CA ALA A 186 9.83 4.49 5.59
C ALA A 186 8.50 5.21 5.84
N THR A 187 7.51 4.51 6.37
CA THR A 187 6.20 5.06 6.73
C THR A 187 5.82 4.55 8.11
N PHE A 188 5.41 5.44 8.99
CA PHE A 188 4.78 5.13 10.27
C PHE A 188 3.34 5.67 10.24
N GLY A 189 2.36 4.87 10.67
CA GLY A 189 0.96 5.29 10.65
C GLY A 189 0.13 4.66 11.76
N LEU A 190 -1.03 5.27 11.96
CA LEU A 190 -2.08 4.81 12.86
C LEU A 190 -3.31 4.50 12.00
N LYS A 191 -4.13 3.55 12.43
CA LYS A 191 -5.40 3.20 11.80
C LYS A 191 -6.54 3.52 12.75
N PHE A 192 -7.58 4.16 12.22
CA PHE A 192 -8.87 4.36 12.88
C PHE A 192 -9.94 3.92 11.91
N ALA A 193 -10.98 3.25 12.40
CA ALA A 193 -12.07 2.80 11.54
C ALA A 193 -13.42 2.85 12.26
N THR A 194 -14.49 2.76 11.46
CA THR A 194 -15.85 2.65 11.99
C THR A 194 -16.09 1.26 12.56
N GLN A 195 -17.17 1.15 13.35
CA GLN A 195 -17.59 -0.12 13.95
C GLN A 195 -17.83 -1.20 12.89
N GLU A 196 -18.46 -0.85 11.77
CA GLU A 196 -18.78 -1.80 10.69
C GLU A 196 -17.50 -2.40 10.09
N PHE A 197 -16.42 -1.60 9.96
CA PHE A 197 -15.13 -2.10 9.48
C PHE A 197 -14.49 -3.05 10.49
N HIS A 198 -14.52 -2.74 11.77
CA HIS A 198 -14.01 -3.63 12.81
C HIS A 198 -14.87 -4.88 12.95
N ALA A 199 -16.18 -4.75 12.92
CA ALA A 199 -17.14 -5.86 13.01
C ALA A 199 -16.92 -6.90 11.90
N TYR A 200 -16.68 -6.45 10.67
CA TYR A 200 -16.42 -7.34 9.54
C TYR A 200 -15.29 -8.35 9.81
N TYR A 201 -14.26 -7.93 10.54
CA TYR A 201 -13.10 -8.78 10.84
C TYR A 201 -13.19 -9.48 12.20
N TYR A 202 -13.79 -8.84 13.21
CA TYR A 202 -13.57 -9.20 14.62
C TYR A 202 -14.82 -9.48 15.41
N ASP A 203 -16.04 -9.23 14.90
CA ASP A 203 -17.26 -9.61 15.57
C ASP A 203 -17.46 -11.12 15.53
N VAL A 204 -18.05 -11.63 16.62
CA VAL A 204 -18.54 -13.00 16.73
C VAL A 204 -20.02 -12.94 17.11
N GLU A 205 -20.86 -13.18 16.13
CA GLU A 205 -22.31 -13.24 16.36
C GLU A 205 -22.68 -14.44 17.23
N PRO A 206 -23.80 -14.41 17.99
CA PRO A 206 -24.20 -15.48 18.92
C PRO A 206 -24.25 -16.87 18.28
N GLU A 207 -24.65 -16.93 17.02
CA GLU A 207 -24.74 -18.19 16.25
C GLU A 207 -23.39 -18.84 15.96
N PHE A 208 -22.30 -18.06 15.95
CA PHE A 208 -20.94 -18.51 15.75
C PHE A 208 -20.15 -18.66 17.05
N ALA A 209 -20.78 -18.36 18.20
CA ALA A 209 -20.14 -18.52 19.50
C ALA A 209 -19.93 -20.02 19.82
N THR A 210 -18.80 -20.32 20.47
CA THR A 210 -18.43 -21.67 20.91
C THR A 210 -17.82 -21.62 22.31
N ALA A 211 -17.50 -22.74 22.90
CA ALA A 211 -16.85 -22.80 24.21
C ALA A 211 -15.48 -22.09 24.26
N THR A 212 -14.81 -21.96 23.10
CA THR A 212 -13.49 -21.32 22.99
C THR A 212 -13.49 -20.02 22.22
N ARG A 213 -14.65 -19.63 21.66
CA ARG A 213 -14.86 -18.40 20.92
C ARG A 213 -16.15 -17.76 21.43
N ALA A 214 -16.02 -16.84 22.38
CA ALA A 214 -17.16 -16.13 22.96
C ALA A 214 -17.77 -15.14 21.95
N GLU A 215 -19.05 -14.81 22.13
CA GLU A 215 -19.67 -13.68 21.46
C GLU A 215 -18.84 -12.41 21.71
N TYR A 216 -18.69 -11.61 20.66
CA TYR A 216 -17.93 -10.36 20.73
C TYR A 216 -18.47 -9.33 19.74
N LYS A 217 -18.49 -8.07 20.17
CA LYS A 217 -18.85 -6.93 19.34
C LYS A 217 -17.77 -5.86 19.44
N SER A 218 -17.29 -5.44 18.30
CA SER A 218 -16.28 -4.41 18.16
C SER A 218 -16.89 -3.02 18.25
N ASP A 219 -16.11 -2.05 18.73
CA ASP A 219 -16.44 -0.63 18.69
C ASP A 219 -15.68 0.10 17.57
N ALA A 220 -16.17 1.30 17.21
CA ALA A 220 -15.42 2.22 16.35
C ALA A 220 -14.26 2.86 17.11
N GLY A 221 -13.16 3.15 16.41
CA GLY A 221 -12.05 3.85 17.02
C GLY A 221 -10.68 3.39 16.52
N PHE A 222 -9.72 3.29 17.44
CA PHE A 222 -8.35 2.93 17.12
C PHE A 222 -8.25 1.47 16.69
N GLY A 223 -7.65 1.25 15.52
CA GLY A 223 -7.50 -0.06 14.88
C GLY A 223 -6.05 -0.54 14.77
N GLY A 224 -5.12 0.08 15.52
CA GLY A 224 -3.73 -0.32 15.57
C GLY A 224 -2.76 0.66 14.91
N SER A 225 -1.48 0.30 14.94
CA SER A 225 -0.38 1.08 14.35
C SER A 225 0.45 0.23 13.40
N PHE A 226 1.19 0.88 12.51
CA PHE A 226 2.07 0.17 11.59
C PHE A 226 3.34 0.94 11.25
N VAL A 227 4.38 0.19 10.92
CA VAL A 227 5.61 0.69 10.31
C VAL A 227 5.82 -0.09 9.01
N ASN A 228 6.03 0.63 7.91
CA ASN A 228 6.33 0.03 6.63
C ASN A 228 7.70 0.56 6.13
N TYR A 229 8.60 -0.34 5.78
CA TYR A 229 9.84 -0.02 5.12
C TYR A 229 9.90 -0.67 3.75
N ARG A 230 10.17 0.13 2.73
CA ARG A 230 10.29 -0.32 1.35
C ARG A 230 11.65 0.07 0.79
N LEU A 231 12.25 -0.89 0.10
CA LEU A 231 13.46 -0.75 -0.70
C LEU A 231 13.11 -1.03 -2.15
N SER A 232 13.62 -0.23 -3.09
CA SER A 232 13.53 -0.54 -4.51
C SER A 232 14.81 -0.15 -5.23
N TYR A 233 15.19 -0.95 -6.21
CA TYR A 233 16.36 -0.72 -7.05
C TYR A 233 15.94 -0.84 -8.52
N LYS A 234 16.16 0.23 -9.29
CA LYS A 234 15.83 0.30 -10.72
C LYS A 234 17.11 0.35 -11.54
N THR A 235 17.20 -0.54 -12.53
CA THR A 235 18.17 -0.51 -13.64
C THR A 235 17.44 -0.10 -14.94
N ASN A 236 18.14 -0.13 -16.07
CA ASN A 236 17.51 0.13 -17.37
C ASN A 236 16.38 -0.87 -17.69
N ASP A 237 16.64 -2.16 -17.39
CA ASP A 237 15.76 -3.27 -17.81
C ASP A 237 15.00 -3.91 -16.66
N PHE A 238 15.37 -3.64 -15.40
CA PHE A 238 14.78 -4.31 -14.25
C PHE A 238 14.44 -3.34 -13.13
N VAL A 239 13.35 -3.66 -12.44
CA VAL A 239 13.00 -3.08 -11.14
C VAL A 239 12.94 -4.19 -10.11
N TYR A 240 13.73 -4.07 -9.05
CA TYR A 240 13.70 -4.95 -7.89
C TYR A 240 13.05 -4.22 -6.73
N TRP A 241 12.29 -4.93 -5.90
CA TRP A 241 11.69 -4.35 -4.72
C TRP A 241 11.61 -5.35 -3.58
N ALA A 242 11.66 -4.81 -2.37
CA ALA A 242 11.39 -5.54 -1.13
C ALA A 242 10.67 -4.61 -0.17
N PHE A 243 9.79 -5.14 0.65
CA PHE A 243 9.20 -4.40 1.76
C PHE A 243 8.92 -5.29 2.96
N VAL A 244 8.87 -4.65 4.12
CA VAL A 244 8.37 -5.20 5.36
C VAL A 244 7.37 -4.21 5.95
N ARG A 245 6.18 -4.69 6.30
CA ARG A 245 5.20 -3.96 7.11
C ARG A 245 5.02 -4.71 8.41
N TYR A 246 5.39 -4.08 9.50
CA TYR A 246 5.06 -4.51 10.85
C TYR A 246 3.79 -3.80 11.28
N GLN A 247 2.87 -4.52 11.93
CA GLN A 247 1.62 -3.97 12.43
C GLN A 247 1.41 -4.45 13.87
N SER A 248 0.87 -3.55 14.71
CA SER A 248 0.50 -3.82 16.09
C SER A 248 -0.95 -3.44 16.33
N LEU A 249 -1.71 -4.38 16.89
CA LEU A 249 -3.11 -4.21 17.29
C LEU A 249 -3.24 -3.84 18.78
N ARG A 250 -2.11 -3.64 19.48
CA ARG A 250 -2.15 -3.28 20.89
C ARG A 250 -2.90 -1.99 21.11
N GLY A 251 -3.87 -2.01 22.03
CA GLY A 251 -4.77 -0.90 22.31
C GLY A 251 -5.87 -0.67 21.26
N ALA A 252 -6.02 -1.56 20.26
CA ALA A 252 -7.13 -1.49 19.31
C ALA A 252 -8.46 -1.79 20.03
N GLU A 253 -9.56 -1.15 19.58
CA GLU A 253 -10.91 -1.34 20.15
C GLU A 253 -11.41 -2.78 20.09
N PHE A 254 -10.78 -3.61 19.29
CA PHE A 254 -11.08 -5.04 19.12
C PHE A 254 -9.94 -5.96 19.64
N GLU A 255 -8.98 -5.45 20.41
CA GLU A 255 -7.84 -6.25 20.89
C GLU A 255 -8.27 -7.50 21.64
N ASP A 256 -9.38 -7.43 22.39
CA ASP A 256 -9.91 -8.51 23.21
C ASP A 256 -10.81 -9.49 22.42
N SER A 257 -11.00 -9.30 21.12
CA SER A 257 -11.77 -10.23 20.30
C SER A 257 -11.13 -11.64 20.29
N PRO A 258 -11.92 -12.73 20.43
CA PRO A 258 -11.41 -14.10 20.33
C PRO A 258 -10.84 -14.43 18.94
N LEU A 259 -11.05 -13.56 17.94
CA LEU A 259 -10.46 -13.68 16.61
C LEU A 259 -9.05 -13.08 16.54
N VAL A 260 -8.64 -12.25 17.53
CA VAL A 260 -7.28 -11.70 17.63
C VAL A 260 -6.41 -12.69 18.41
N LEU A 261 -5.65 -13.51 17.68
CA LEU A 261 -4.79 -14.55 18.25
C LEU A 261 -3.38 -14.04 18.53
N GLN A 262 -3.01 -12.89 17.99
CA GLN A 262 -1.75 -12.18 18.22
C GLN A 262 -1.90 -10.71 17.89
N ASN A 263 -1.23 -9.85 18.67
CA ASN A 263 -1.29 -8.41 18.49
C ASN A 263 -0.27 -7.88 17.49
N ASP A 264 0.81 -8.62 17.25
CA ASP A 264 1.91 -8.18 16.41
C ASP A 264 2.08 -9.12 15.23
N TYR A 265 2.14 -8.60 14.01
CA TYR A 265 2.26 -9.40 12.80
C TYR A 265 2.99 -8.66 11.67
N TYR A 266 3.40 -9.42 10.64
CA TYR A 266 4.19 -8.92 9.53
C TYR A 266 3.52 -9.21 8.19
N PHE A 267 3.74 -8.30 7.26
CA PHE A 267 3.53 -8.51 5.84
C PHE A 267 4.86 -8.24 5.12
N LEU A 268 5.38 -9.27 4.47
CA LEU A 268 6.65 -9.23 3.76
C LEU A 268 6.42 -9.40 2.28
N GLY A 269 7.22 -8.74 1.46
CA GLY A 269 7.18 -8.95 0.03
C GLY A 269 8.51 -8.65 -0.63
N VAL A 270 8.86 -9.48 -1.62
CA VAL A 270 10.01 -9.28 -2.50
C VAL A 270 9.62 -9.58 -3.93
N GLY A 271 10.27 -8.93 -4.88
CA GLY A 271 9.99 -9.22 -6.27
C GLY A 271 10.88 -8.43 -7.23
N PHE A 272 10.67 -8.71 -8.50
CA PHE A 272 11.30 -7.99 -9.58
C PHE A 272 10.32 -7.84 -10.77
N ALA A 273 10.61 -6.88 -11.63
CA ALA A 273 9.95 -6.74 -12.92
C ALA A 273 10.99 -6.50 -14.01
N TRP A 274 10.83 -7.17 -15.14
CA TRP A 274 11.57 -6.92 -16.36
C TRP A 274 10.80 -5.90 -17.21
N ILE A 275 11.51 -4.83 -17.61
CA ILE A 275 10.98 -3.77 -18.46
C ILE A 275 11.32 -4.14 -19.90
N PHE A 276 10.32 -4.28 -20.76
CA PHE A 276 10.51 -4.61 -22.16
C PHE A 276 10.10 -3.48 -23.11
N ALA A 277 9.39 -2.45 -22.63
CA ALA A 277 9.02 -1.28 -23.42
C ALA A 277 8.88 -0.04 -22.52
N GLN A 278 9.32 1.11 -23.02
CA GLN A 278 9.16 2.41 -22.35
C GLN A 278 9.17 3.54 -23.37
N SER A 279 8.52 4.67 -23.03
CA SER A 279 8.65 5.91 -23.80
C SER A 279 10.05 6.48 -23.62
N LEU A 280 10.62 6.97 -24.70
CA LEU A 280 11.90 7.70 -24.70
C LEU A 280 11.68 9.12 -24.17
#